data_1a407d09dfcb0049b21691066bbe29bd
#
_entry.id   1a407d09dfcb0049b21691066bbe29bd
#
_cell.length_a   1.000
_cell.length_b   1.000
_cell.length_c   1.000
_cell.angle_alpha   90.00
_cell.angle_beta   90.00
_cell.angle_gamma   90.00
#
_symmetry.space_group_name_H-M   'P 1'
#
loop_
_entity.id
_entity.type
_entity.pdbx_description
1 polymer ?
#
loop_
_entity_poly.entity_id
_entity_poly.type
_entity_poly.pdbx_seq_one_letter_code
_entity_poly.pdbx_strand_id
1 'polypeptide(L)'
;MKKEKIILFDLDGTLIDSTDAILASFNYTFKELGFDFKGSDKDIKDLIGYPLDIMYKDLGVPEEKVWDFVNAYKDRYRIVSKGQTTLLENAYEAVVEASKIGRVSVVTTKTRMYTMPLLEHFEIAQFFEIITGRENVENPKPHPEPYLKGLEMFGAT
;
A
#
# COMPACT_ATOMS: atom_id res chain seq x y z
N MET A 1 -22.77 -25.20 12.09
CA MET A 1 -22.00 -24.66 10.96
C MET A 1 -20.80 -23.90 11.46
N LYS A 2 -19.63 -24.20 10.91
CA LYS A 2 -18.44 -23.40 11.21
C LYS A 2 -18.59 -22.04 10.54
N LYS A 3 -18.48 -20.96 11.31
CA LYS A 3 -18.35 -19.62 10.73
C LYS A 3 -17.06 -19.56 9.94
N GLU A 4 -17.15 -19.12 8.69
CA GLU A 4 -15.99 -18.93 7.84
C GLU A 4 -15.16 -17.77 8.39
N LYS A 5 -13.87 -17.99 8.58
CA LYS A 5 -12.96 -16.93 9.01
C LYS A 5 -12.50 -16.12 7.82
N ILE A 6 -12.46 -14.82 8.01
CA ILE A 6 -11.92 -13.86 7.01
C ILE A 6 -10.75 -13.16 7.68
N ILE A 7 -9.60 -13.19 7.01
CA ILE A 7 -8.36 -12.60 7.52
C ILE A 7 -7.94 -11.50 6.57
N LEU A 8 -7.87 -10.27 7.09
CA LEU A 8 -7.49 -9.09 6.33
C LEU A 8 -6.08 -8.67 6.73
N PHE A 9 -5.16 -8.69 5.76
CA PHE A 9 -3.79 -8.22 5.96
C PHE A 9 -3.63 -6.80 5.45
N ASP A 10 -2.91 -5.98 6.18
CA ASP A 10 -2.31 -4.78 5.63
C ASP A 10 -1.11 -5.20 4.75
N LEU A 11 -0.62 -4.31 3.94
CA LEU A 11 0.49 -4.59 3.02
C LEU A 11 1.80 -3.98 3.51
N ASP A 12 1.95 -2.67 3.36
CA ASP A 12 3.19 -1.97 3.71
C ASP A 12 3.42 -1.98 5.21
N GLY A 13 4.58 -2.48 5.63
CA GLY A 13 4.93 -2.60 7.04
C GLY A 13 4.38 -3.84 7.74
N THR A 14 3.54 -4.63 7.07
CA THR A 14 2.96 -5.88 7.61
C THR A 14 3.46 -7.10 6.84
N LEU A 15 3.33 -7.08 5.52
CA LEU A 15 3.78 -8.17 4.65
C LEU A 15 5.07 -7.83 3.92
N ILE A 16 5.24 -6.57 3.55
CA ILE A 16 6.40 -6.11 2.80
C ILE A 16 7.04 -4.90 3.48
N ASP A 17 8.35 -4.78 3.28
CA ASP A 17 9.08 -3.55 3.58
C ASP A 17 9.35 -2.84 2.26
N SER A 18 8.57 -1.82 1.99
CA SER A 18 8.68 -0.98 0.79
C SER A 18 9.33 0.37 1.09
N THR A 19 9.91 0.53 2.27
CA THR A 19 10.45 1.82 2.74
C THR A 19 11.44 2.41 1.73
N ASP A 20 12.41 1.63 1.27
CA ASP A 20 13.43 2.12 0.33
C ASP A 20 12.82 2.54 -1.01
N ALA A 21 11.88 1.77 -1.53
CA ALA A 21 11.19 2.09 -2.77
C ALA A 21 10.37 3.38 -2.64
N ILE A 22 9.68 3.53 -1.52
CA ILE A 22 8.87 4.72 -1.23
C ILE A 22 9.76 5.96 -1.13
N LEU A 23 10.83 5.89 -0.33
CA LEU A 23 11.75 7.01 -0.15
C LEU A 23 12.42 7.41 -1.47
N ALA A 24 12.89 6.42 -2.24
CA ALA A 24 13.51 6.68 -3.53
C ALA A 24 12.54 7.40 -4.48
N SER A 25 11.27 6.98 -4.47
CA SER A 25 10.25 7.57 -5.34
C SER A 25 9.87 8.99 -4.92
N PHE A 26 9.77 9.26 -3.60
CA PHE A 26 9.52 10.60 -3.09
C PHE A 26 10.68 11.55 -3.43
N ASN A 27 11.89 11.14 -3.13
CA ASN A 27 13.08 11.98 -3.37
C ASN A 27 13.30 12.24 -4.86
N TYR A 28 13.09 11.22 -5.69
CA TYR A 28 13.13 11.39 -7.14
C TYR A 28 12.09 12.41 -7.63
N THR A 29 10.86 12.30 -7.14
CA THR A 29 9.76 13.17 -7.55
C THR A 29 10.01 14.62 -7.15
N PHE A 30 10.48 14.85 -5.91
CA PHE A 30 10.83 16.20 -5.47
C PHE A 30 11.88 16.83 -6.37
N LYS A 31 12.90 16.06 -6.71
CA LYS A 31 13.98 16.54 -7.59
C LYS A 31 13.49 16.79 -9.02
N GLU A 32 12.72 15.84 -9.56
CA GLU A 32 12.24 15.93 -10.95
C GLU A 32 11.31 17.12 -11.15
N LEU A 33 10.46 17.43 -10.19
CA LEU A 33 9.51 18.54 -10.27
C LEU A 33 10.07 19.84 -9.67
N GLY A 34 11.34 19.85 -9.26
CA GLY A 34 11.99 21.06 -8.76
C GLY A 34 11.44 21.56 -7.43
N PHE A 35 10.91 20.66 -6.60
CA PHE A 35 10.39 21.04 -5.28
C PHE A 35 11.51 20.96 -4.24
N ASP A 36 11.73 22.07 -3.53
CA ASP A 36 12.73 22.14 -2.46
C ASP A 36 12.12 21.62 -1.16
N PHE A 37 12.20 20.30 -0.97
CA PHE A 37 11.69 19.66 0.24
C PHE A 37 12.60 19.99 1.43
N LYS A 38 12.02 20.65 2.46
CA LYS A 38 12.75 21.09 3.65
C LYS A 38 12.82 20.05 4.76
N GLY A 39 12.10 18.95 4.62
CA GLY A 39 12.08 17.88 5.62
C GLY A 39 13.16 16.84 5.37
N SER A 40 13.03 15.72 6.06
CA SER A 40 13.95 14.57 6.00
C SER A 40 13.22 13.31 5.58
N ASP A 41 14.00 12.24 5.34
CA ASP A 41 13.44 10.91 5.07
C ASP A 41 12.53 10.43 6.20
N LYS A 42 12.84 10.79 7.45
CA LYS A 42 12.00 10.44 8.59
C LYS A 42 10.59 11.03 8.47
N ASP A 43 10.47 12.25 7.98
CA ASP A 43 9.16 12.89 7.79
C ASP A 43 8.32 12.12 6.79
N ILE A 44 8.94 11.58 5.75
CA ILE A 44 8.27 10.73 4.76
C ILE A 44 7.87 9.40 5.40
N LYS A 45 8.79 8.76 6.11
CA LYS A 45 8.54 7.45 6.77
C LYS A 45 7.38 7.52 7.73
N ASP A 46 7.26 8.60 8.48
CA ASP A 46 6.20 8.77 9.48
C ASP A 46 4.81 8.82 8.85
N LEU A 47 4.72 9.11 7.55
CA LEU A 47 3.46 9.17 6.81
C LEU A 47 3.13 7.90 6.01
N ILE A 48 4.03 6.92 5.99
CA ILE A 48 3.79 5.67 5.27
C ILE A 48 2.54 4.99 5.83
N GLY A 49 1.61 4.63 4.93
CA GLY A 49 0.31 4.09 5.29
C GLY A 49 -0.84 5.02 4.95
N TYR A 50 -0.57 6.31 4.83
CA TYR A 50 -1.55 7.29 4.33
C TYR A 50 -1.57 7.30 2.80
N PRO A 51 -2.67 7.75 2.17
CA PRO A 51 -2.71 7.94 0.72
C PRO A 51 -1.66 8.96 0.25
N LEU A 52 -1.16 8.78 -0.96
CA LEU A 52 -0.11 9.63 -1.51
C LEU A 52 -0.47 11.11 -1.57
N ASP A 53 -1.71 11.42 -1.93
CA ASP A 53 -2.17 12.81 -2.00
C ASP A 53 -2.10 13.49 -0.63
N ILE A 54 -2.47 12.77 0.42
CA ILE A 54 -2.38 13.25 1.80
C ILE A 54 -0.91 13.42 2.21
N MET A 55 -0.06 12.45 1.86
CA MET A 55 1.37 12.51 2.17
C MET A 55 2.01 13.76 1.57
N TYR A 56 1.77 14.02 0.27
CA TYR A 56 2.36 15.19 -0.39
C TYR A 56 1.86 16.50 0.21
N LYS A 57 0.57 16.59 0.55
CA LYS A 57 0.03 17.78 1.23
C LYS A 57 0.72 18.01 2.57
N ASP A 58 0.84 16.97 3.38
CA ASP A 58 1.48 17.06 4.70
C ASP A 58 2.98 17.40 4.59
N LEU A 59 3.62 17.03 3.48
CA LEU A 59 5.02 17.35 3.25
C LEU A 59 5.24 18.76 2.64
N GLY A 60 4.16 19.50 2.44
CA GLY A 60 4.24 20.91 2.04
C GLY A 60 3.99 21.20 0.57
N VAL A 61 3.60 20.22 -0.21
CA VAL A 61 3.26 20.43 -1.63
C VAL A 61 1.94 21.19 -1.74
N PRO A 62 1.87 22.30 -2.53
CA PRO A 62 0.64 23.03 -2.75
C PRO A 62 -0.47 22.12 -3.30
N GLU A 63 -1.69 22.31 -2.81
CA GLU A 63 -2.82 21.44 -3.16
C GLU A 63 -3.04 21.31 -4.67
N GLU A 64 -2.90 22.41 -5.41
CA GLU A 64 -3.09 22.41 -6.86
C GLU A 64 -2.05 21.63 -7.64
N LYS A 65 -0.93 21.25 -7.00
CA LYS A 65 0.17 20.50 -7.61
C LYS A 65 0.23 19.03 -7.14
N VAL A 66 -0.52 18.67 -6.11
CA VAL A 66 -0.44 17.35 -5.47
C VAL A 66 -0.54 16.20 -6.48
N TRP A 67 -1.49 16.28 -7.41
CA TRP A 67 -1.69 15.19 -8.36
C TRP A 67 -0.59 15.06 -9.40
N ASP A 68 0.11 16.15 -9.73
CA ASP A 68 1.32 16.09 -10.56
C ASP A 68 2.41 15.29 -9.86
N PHE A 69 2.57 15.53 -8.55
CA PHE A 69 3.54 14.80 -7.72
C PHE A 69 3.14 13.33 -7.57
N VAL A 70 1.87 13.04 -7.32
CA VAL A 70 1.37 11.67 -7.20
C VAL A 70 1.64 10.88 -8.50
N ASN A 71 1.36 11.49 -9.65
CA ASN A 71 1.57 10.84 -10.94
C ASN A 71 3.05 10.58 -11.22
N ALA A 72 3.92 11.54 -10.95
CA ALA A 72 5.36 11.37 -11.11
C ALA A 72 5.92 10.30 -10.17
N TYR A 73 5.43 10.27 -8.91
CA TYR A 73 5.78 9.23 -7.95
C TYR A 73 5.41 7.85 -8.48
N LYS A 74 4.18 7.69 -8.98
CA LYS A 74 3.69 6.40 -9.49
C LYS A 74 4.53 5.88 -10.65
N ASP A 75 4.90 6.77 -11.57
CA ASP A 75 5.76 6.40 -12.69
C ASP A 75 7.11 5.88 -12.20
N ARG A 76 7.71 6.55 -11.23
CA ARG A 76 9.00 6.12 -10.68
C ARG A 76 8.88 4.87 -9.83
N TYR A 77 7.86 4.80 -8.98
CA TYR A 77 7.62 3.64 -8.11
C TYR A 77 7.47 2.36 -8.94
N ARG A 78 6.78 2.44 -10.07
CA ARG A 78 6.61 1.30 -10.97
C ARG A 78 7.95 0.74 -11.42
N ILE A 79 8.94 1.59 -11.61
CA ILE A 79 10.28 1.19 -12.06
C ILE A 79 11.08 0.54 -10.93
N VAL A 80 11.02 1.11 -9.72
CA VAL A 80 11.93 0.71 -8.62
C VAL A 80 11.31 -0.25 -7.61
N SER A 81 9.99 -0.43 -7.59
CA SER A 81 9.30 -1.10 -6.49
C SER A 81 9.76 -2.54 -6.26
N LYS A 82 9.85 -3.35 -7.31
CA LYS A 82 10.23 -4.76 -7.17
C LYS A 82 11.67 -4.93 -6.67
N GLY A 83 12.59 -4.10 -7.16
CA GLY A 83 13.99 -4.19 -6.78
C GLY A 83 14.31 -3.61 -5.41
N GLN A 84 13.47 -2.72 -4.91
CA GLN A 84 13.70 -2.01 -3.64
C GLN A 84 12.65 -2.32 -2.57
N THR A 85 11.88 -3.39 -2.77
CA THR A 85 10.90 -3.88 -1.80
C THR A 85 11.28 -5.29 -1.41
N THR A 86 11.17 -5.62 -0.13
CA THR A 86 11.44 -6.95 0.38
C THR A 86 10.23 -7.51 1.12
N LEU A 87 10.11 -8.83 1.13
CA LEU A 87 9.12 -9.53 1.93
C LEU A 87 9.62 -9.54 3.38
N LEU A 88 8.74 -9.16 4.32
CA LEU A 88 9.12 -9.20 5.73
C LEU A 88 9.31 -10.64 6.21
N GLU A 89 10.19 -10.81 7.22
CA GLU A 89 10.44 -12.11 7.81
C GLU A 89 9.12 -12.72 8.30
N ASN A 90 8.92 -14.01 8.02
CA ASN A 90 7.72 -14.78 8.37
C ASN A 90 6.43 -14.35 7.66
N ALA A 91 6.47 -13.37 6.76
CA ALA A 91 5.26 -12.93 6.06
C ALA A 91 4.70 -14.04 5.15
N TYR A 92 5.55 -14.72 4.41
CA TYR A 92 5.13 -15.84 3.56
C TYR A 92 4.42 -16.91 4.38
N GLU A 93 5.05 -17.35 5.46
CA GLU A 93 4.52 -18.38 6.34
C GLU A 93 3.19 -17.97 6.98
N ALA A 94 3.08 -16.68 7.38
CA ALA A 94 1.84 -16.16 7.97
C ALA A 94 0.69 -16.18 6.97
N VAL A 95 0.95 -15.81 5.71
CA VAL A 95 -0.07 -15.83 4.66
C VAL A 95 -0.50 -17.26 4.35
N VAL A 96 0.45 -18.18 4.25
CA VAL A 96 0.16 -19.61 4.00
C VAL A 96 -0.72 -20.18 5.14
N GLU A 97 -0.34 -19.96 6.39
CA GLU A 97 -1.10 -20.43 7.54
C GLU A 97 -2.50 -19.82 7.58
N ALA A 98 -2.62 -18.51 7.29
CA ALA A 98 -3.91 -17.84 7.23
C ALA A 98 -4.82 -18.49 6.16
N SER A 99 -4.26 -18.84 5.00
CA SER A 99 -5.02 -19.45 3.91
C SER A 99 -5.58 -20.83 4.26
N LYS A 100 -4.95 -21.52 5.22
CA LYS A 100 -5.40 -22.83 5.69
C LYS A 100 -6.59 -22.74 6.65
N ILE A 101 -6.74 -21.63 7.35
CA ILE A 101 -7.77 -21.46 8.39
C ILE A 101 -8.90 -20.51 8.00
N GLY A 102 -8.79 -19.81 6.88
CA GLY A 102 -9.83 -18.88 6.46
C GLY A 102 -9.60 -18.33 5.05
N ARG A 103 -10.45 -17.39 4.68
CA ARG A 103 -10.33 -16.66 3.43
C ARG A 103 -9.46 -15.43 3.67
N VAL A 104 -8.58 -15.11 2.73
CA VAL A 104 -7.53 -14.12 2.94
C VAL A 104 -7.67 -12.98 1.95
N SER A 105 -7.51 -11.75 2.43
CA SER A 105 -7.53 -10.52 1.64
C SER A 105 -6.42 -9.58 2.07
N VAL A 106 -6.02 -8.71 1.15
CA VAL A 106 -5.18 -7.54 1.43
C VAL A 106 -6.06 -6.30 1.44
N VAL A 107 -5.89 -5.45 2.45
CA VAL A 107 -6.53 -4.14 2.55
C VAL A 107 -5.43 -3.10 2.64
N THR A 108 -5.28 -2.28 1.60
CA THR A 108 -4.14 -1.36 1.46
C THR A 108 -4.59 0.01 0.94
N THR A 109 -3.80 1.04 1.24
CA THR A 109 -3.99 2.38 0.67
C THR A 109 -3.38 2.49 -0.73
N LYS A 110 -2.65 1.46 -1.17
CA LYS A 110 -2.10 1.36 -2.51
C LYS A 110 -3.21 0.92 -3.48
N THR A 111 -3.15 1.33 -4.74
CA THR A 111 -4.10 0.82 -5.74
C THR A 111 -3.76 -0.63 -6.11
N ARG A 112 -4.76 -1.36 -6.56
CA ARG A 112 -4.59 -2.75 -6.98
C ARG A 112 -3.54 -2.89 -8.08
N MET A 113 -3.51 -1.95 -9.02
CA MET A 113 -2.55 -1.95 -10.13
C MET A 113 -1.11 -2.02 -9.65
N TYR A 114 -0.79 -1.38 -8.51
CA TYR A 114 0.56 -1.37 -7.95
C TYR A 114 0.78 -2.44 -6.89
N THR A 115 -0.31 -3.01 -6.36
CA THR A 115 -0.25 -4.07 -5.35
C THR A 115 -0.04 -5.45 -5.99
N MET A 116 -0.81 -5.79 -7.02
CA MET A 116 -0.73 -7.09 -7.66
C MET A 116 0.68 -7.48 -8.13
N PRO A 117 1.44 -6.59 -8.82
CA PRO A 117 2.77 -6.98 -9.26
C PRO A 117 3.71 -7.34 -8.11
N LEU A 118 3.57 -6.69 -6.95
CA LEU A 118 4.37 -7.01 -5.77
C LEU A 118 3.99 -8.37 -5.19
N LEU A 119 2.69 -8.66 -5.08
CA LEU A 119 2.23 -9.95 -4.57
C LEU A 119 2.66 -11.09 -5.49
N GLU A 120 2.62 -10.88 -6.80
CA GLU A 120 3.08 -11.85 -7.79
C GLU A 120 4.61 -12.03 -7.70
N HIS A 121 5.34 -10.94 -7.56
CA HIS A 121 6.80 -10.97 -7.43
C HIS A 121 7.26 -11.80 -6.22
N PHE A 122 6.53 -11.69 -5.10
CA PHE A 122 6.84 -12.45 -3.89
C PHE A 122 6.14 -13.82 -3.84
N GLU A 123 5.44 -14.20 -4.90
CA GLU A 123 4.78 -15.51 -5.03
C GLU A 123 3.73 -15.77 -3.95
N ILE A 124 3.03 -14.72 -3.51
CA ILE A 124 1.95 -14.83 -2.52
C ILE A 124 0.58 -14.42 -3.06
N ALA A 125 0.51 -13.97 -4.31
CA ALA A 125 -0.75 -13.50 -4.91
C ALA A 125 -1.85 -14.57 -4.88
N GLN A 126 -1.50 -15.83 -5.06
CA GLN A 126 -2.45 -16.95 -5.13
C GLN A 126 -3.20 -17.21 -3.82
N PHE A 127 -2.70 -16.69 -2.69
CA PHE A 127 -3.34 -16.89 -1.40
C PHE A 127 -4.44 -15.86 -1.10
N PHE A 128 -4.47 -14.76 -1.84
CA PHE A 128 -5.43 -13.68 -1.61
C PHE A 128 -6.59 -13.79 -2.60
N GLU A 129 -7.81 -13.91 -2.05
CA GLU A 129 -9.01 -13.94 -2.89
C GLU A 129 -9.39 -12.55 -3.37
N ILE A 130 -9.17 -11.53 -2.54
CA ILE A 130 -9.61 -10.17 -2.79
C ILE A 130 -8.50 -9.20 -2.38
N ILE A 131 -8.34 -8.14 -3.17
CA ILE A 131 -7.49 -7.01 -2.84
C ILE A 131 -8.38 -5.78 -2.77
N THR A 132 -8.44 -5.16 -1.60
CA THR A 132 -9.12 -3.89 -1.40
C THR A 132 -8.07 -2.79 -1.43
N GLY A 133 -8.07 -2.00 -2.50
CA GLY A 133 -7.13 -0.92 -2.70
C GLY A 133 -7.75 0.45 -2.50
N ARG A 134 -6.95 1.49 -2.73
CA ARG A 134 -7.38 2.88 -2.58
C ARG A 134 -8.63 3.19 -3.42
N GLU A 135 -8.73 2.62 -4.61
CA GLU A 135 -9.84 2.84 -5.55
C GLU A 135 -11.17 2.27 -5.09
N ASN A 136 -11.16 1.37 -4.11
CA ASN A 136 -12.37 0.69 -3.65
C ASN A 136 -13.11 1.47 -2.55
N VAL A 137 -12.53 2.53 -2.01
CA VAL A 137 -13.08 3.28 -0.87
C VAL A 137 -13.06 4.77 -1.13
N GLU A 138 -13.99 5.48 -0.50
CA GLU A 138 -14.01 6.94 -0.49
C GLU A 138 -13.11 7.48 0.62
N ASN A 139 -13.16 6.86 1.78
CA ASN A 139 -12.42 7.27 2.97
C ASN A 139 -11.31 6.27 3.27
N PRO A 140 -10.03 6.60 2.97
CA PRO A 140 -8.92 5.68 3.21
C PRO A 140 -8.57 5.57 4.68
N LYS A 141 -7.67 4.64 5.00
CA LYS A 141 -7.12 4.52 6.35
C LYS A 141 -6.63 5.88 6.85
N PRO A 142 -6.79 6.22 8.11
CA PRO A 142 -7.20 5.38 9.24
C PRO A 142 -8.73 5.22 9.41
N HIS A 143 -9.54 5.69 8.47
CA HIS A 143 -10.98 5.45 8.50
C HIS A 143 -11.26 3.93 8.44
N PRO A 144 -12.31 3.43 9.14
CA PRO A 144 -12.61 1.99 9.12
C PRO A 144 -13.15 1.47 7.79
N GLU A 145 -13.56 2.35 6.86
CA GLU A 145 -14.17 1.96 5.59
C GLU A 145 -13.37 0.91 4.82
N PRO A 146 -12.01 0.99 4.69
CA PRO A 146 -11.27 -0.02 3.96
C PRO A 146 -11.46 -1.44 4.50
N TYR A 147 -11.49 -1.61 5.80
CA TYR A 147 -11.70 -2.93 6.41
C TYR A 147 -13.15 -3.40 6.25
N LEU A 148 -14.10 -2.51 6.41
CA LEU A 148 -15.51 -2.79 6.18
C LEU A 148 -15.76 -3.17 4.71
N LYS A 149 -15.12 -2.46 3.78
CA LYS A 149 -15.19 -2.76 2.36
C LYS A 149 -14.59 -4.13 2.05
N GLY A 150 -13.47 -4.45 2.68
CA GLY A 150 -12.85 -5.76 2.54
C GLY A 150 -13.79 -6.89 2.94
N LEU A 151 -14.50 -6.73 4.05
CA LEU A 151 -15.50 -7.70 4.51
C LEU A 151 -16.69 -7.76 3.55
N GLU A 152 -17.19 -6.60 3.10
CA GLU A 152 -18.30 -6.51 2.15
C GLU A 152 -17.99 -7.27 0.86
N MET A 153 -16.75 -7.15 0.34
CA MET A 153 -16.34 -7.81 -0.90
C MET A 153 -16.31 -9.34 -0.78
N PHE A 154 -16.24 -9.88 0.44
CA PHE A 154 -16.43 -11.31 0.71
C PHE A 154 -17.91 -11.69 0.88
N GLY A 155 -18.81 -10.71 0.83
CA GLY A 155 -20.22 -10.94 1.13
C GLY A 155 -20.52 -11.01 2.62
N ALA A 156 -19.58 -10.63 3.48
CA ALA A 156 -19.77 -10.57 4.93
C ALA A 156 -20.31 -9.20 5.34
N THR A 157 -21.15 -9.18 6.36
CA THR A 157 -21.71 -7.94 6.90
C THR A 157 -21.28 -7.73 8.34
#